data_f7c01f5bcf47daa125f689c6c27fff41
#
_entry.id   f7c01f5bcf47daa125f689c6c27fff41
#
_cell.length_a   1.000
_cell.length_b   1.000
_cell.length_c   1.000
_cell.angle_alpha   90.00
_cell.angle_beta   90.00
_cell.angle_gamma   90.00
#
_symmetry.space_group_name_H-M   'P 1'
#
loop_
_entity.id
_entity.type
_entity.pdbx_description
1 polymer ?
#
loop_
_entity_poly.entity_id
_entity_poly.type
_entity_poly.pdbx_seq_one_letter_code
_entity_poly.pdbx_strand_id
1 'polypeptide(L)'
;VPRTDPDKLIIEIDEQGTTITEVRGNSQSTKTINPDDLKYLFSETAFDTGMMPCSDTGVVFVGRQGDTEAVLYQSGPRKVDIRWGYTGEIIKQVPFPHLIFAFQLGAPKAAGRGGRQPNRYRDSKVFALQHGVKFDTDTLYNFTGYGNTYSGGAICWGSNRIEATDIASCRGVVNAFYSTPFNGHLGGTDGFISTCVRNGTFPLEGKQLNKTIKDLIRETFSGQTY
;
A
#
# COMPACT_ATOMS: atom_id res chain seq x y z
N VAL A 1 10.03 -39.77 3.63
CA VAL A 1 9.00 -39.45 4.65
C VAL A 1 8.41 -38.10 4.29
N PRO A 2 7.11 -37.97 4.05
CA PRO A 2 6.52 -36.66 3.79
C PRO A 2 6.72 -35.78 5.03
N ARG A 3 7.34 -34.60 4.86
CA ARG A 3 7.39 -33.57 5.89
C ARG A 3 5.96 -33.04 6.07
N THR A 4 5.35 -33.38 7.19
CA THR A 4 4.09 -32.75 7.62
C THR A 4 4.44 -31.36 8.14
N ASP A 5 3.66 -30.35 7.77
CA ASP A 5 3.81 -29.00 8.27
C ASP A 5 3.66 -28.98 9.80
N PRO A 6 4.36 -28.08 10.51
CA PRO A 6 4.20 -27.92 11.95
C PRO A 6 2.78 -27.40 12.27
N ASP A 7 2.23 -27.82 13.41
CA ASP A 7 0.92 -27.36 13.89
C ASP A 7 0.96 -25.85 14.23
N LYS A 8 2.15 -25.38 14.68
CA LYS A 8 2.39 -23.98 15.01
C LYS A 8 3.87 -23.65 14.83
N LEU A 9 4.13 -22.50 14.25
CA LEU A 9 5.45 -21.89 14.16
C LEU A 9 5.44 -20.61 14.99
N ILE A 10 6.38 -20.47 15.93
CA ILE A 10 6.55 -19.27 16.74
C ILE A 10 7.90 -18.66 16.37
N ILE A 11 7.92 -17.39 15.99
CA ILE A 11 9.13 -16.64 15.72
C ILE A 11 9.21 -15.53 16.77
N GLU A 12 10.27 -15.55 17.57
CA GLU A 12 10.54 -14.53 18.58
C GLU A 12 11.81 -13.78 18.18
N ILE A 13 11.71 -12.46 18.16
CA ILE A 13 12.81 -11.56 17.83
C ILE A 13 13.02 -10.64 19.03
N ASP A 14 14.20 -10.71 19.64
CA ASP A 14 14.59 -9.87 20.76
C ASP A 14 16.01 -9.30 20.57
N GLU A 15 16.52 -8.61 21.59
CA GLU A 15 17.87 -8.02 21.58
C GLU A 15 18.98 -9.08 21.53
N GLN A 16 18.69 -10.35 21.85
CA GLN A 16 19.65 -11.44 21.86
C GLN A 16 19.64 -12.24 20.56
N GLY A 17 18.66 -12.05 19.69
CA GLY A 17 18.57 -12.71 18.38
C GLY A 17 17.17 -13.11 17.98
N THR A 18 17.11 -14.05 17.05
CA THR A 18 15.84 -14.60 16.57
C THR A 18 15.77 -16.08 16.84
N THR A 19 14.69 -16.53 17.45
CA THR A 19 14.41 -17.94 17.66
C THR A 19 13.19 -18.37 16.86
N ILE A 20 13.26 -19.59 16.28
CA ILE A 20 12.10 -20.24 15.66
C ILE A 20 11.78 -21.49 16.47
N THR A 21 10.55 -21.56 16.93
CA THR A 21 10.02 -22.72 17.64
C THR A 21 8.94 -23.40 16.79
N GLU A 22 9.20 -24.65 16.40
CA GLU A 22 8.23 -25.53 15.76
C GLU A 22 7.51 -26.35 16.84
N VAL A 23 6.18 -26.34 16.81
CA VAL A 23 5.33 -27.16 17.68
C VAL A 23 4.64 -28.22 16.82
N ARG A 24 4.76 -29.49 17.22
CA ARG A 24 4.10 -30.64 16.58
C ARG A 24 3.49 -31.54 17.65
N GLY A 25 2.18 -31.49 17.80
CA GLY A 25 1.50 -32.17 18.90
C GLY A 25 2.09 -31.72 20.25
N ASN A 26 2.63 -32.67 21.02
CA ASN A 26 3.24 -32.42 22.31
C ASN A 26 4.78 -32.17 22.23
N SER A 27 5.34 -32.12 21.03
CA SER A 27 6.77 -31.92 20.82
C SER A 27 7.04 -30.47 20.42
N GLN A 28 8.09 -29.88 21.00
CA GLN A 28 8.53 -28.53 20.68
C GLN A 28 10.04 -28.57 20.37
N SER A 29 10.42 -27.93 19.27
CA SER A 29 11.81 -27.78 18.85
C SER A 29 12.10 -26.31 18.60
N THR A 30 13.09 -25.77 19.33
CA THR A 30 13.51 -24.36 19.19
C THR A 30 14.89 -24.30 18.56
N LYS A 31 15.06 -23.44 17.57
CA LYS A 31 16.31 -23.19 16.88
C LYS A 31 16.59 -21.69 16.88
N THR A 32 17.80 -21.30 17.28
CA THR A 32 18.29 -19.93 17.10
C THR A 32 18.74 -19.74 15.66
N ILE A 33 18.33 -18.66 15.03
CA ILE A 33 18.67 -18.32 13.65
C ILE A 33 19.57 -17.10 13.66
N ASN A 34 20.62 -17.16 12.87
CA ASN A 34 21.49 -16.02 12.61
C ASN A 34 20.67 -14.97 11.81
N PRO A 35 20.78 -13.66 12.11
CA PRO A 35 20.14 -12.59 11.35
C PRO A 35 20.38 -12.64 9.84
N ASP A 36 21.55 -13.12 9.41
CA ASP A 36 21.86 -13.26 7.97
C ASP A 36 21.12 -14.44 7.33
N ASP A 37 20.89 -15.54 8.03
CA ASP A 37 20.07 -16.66 7.57
C ASP A 37 18.58 -16.28 7.47
N LEU A 38 18.11 -15.45 8.40
CA LEU A 38 16.79 -14.83 8.31
C LEU A 38 16.67 -13.97 7.07
N LYS A 39 17.64 -13.11 6.84
CA LYS A 39 17.68 -12.24 5.66
C LYS A 39 17.68 -13.05 4.37
N TYR A 40 18.36 -14.18 4.33
CA TYR A 40 18.35 -15.11 3.21
C TYR A 40 16.98 -15.78 3.04
N LEU A 41 16.41 -16.33 4.12
CA LEU A 41 15.05 -16.90 4.10
C LEU A 41 14.01 -15.87 3.64
N PHE A 42 14.10 -14.63 4.12
CA PHE A 42 13.23 -13.52 3.68
C PHE A 42 13.49 -13.06 2.25
N SER A 43 14.64 -13.35 1.66
CA SER A 43 14.94 -13.01 0.27
C SER A 43 14.41 -14.00 -0.76
N GLU A 44 14.29 -15.28 -0.38
CA GLU A 44 13.96 -16.38 -1.30
C GLU A 44 12.51 -16.87 -1.21
N THR A 45 11.83 -16.60 -0.11
CA THR A 45 10.43 -17.02 0.10
C THR A 45 9.47 -15.87 -0.17
N ALA A 46 8.32 -16.17 -0.78
CA ALA A 46 7.21 -15.23 -0.82
C ALA A 46 6.70 -15.04 0.61
N PHE A 47 7.18 -14.01 1.30
CA PHE A 47 6.67 -13.65 2.61
C PHE A 47 5.48 -12.73 2.43
N ASP A 48 4.31 -13.26 2.73
CA ASP A 48 3.24 -12.48 3.30
C ASP A 48 3.69 -12.16 4.73
N THR A 49 4.33 -11.01 4.93
CA THR A 49 4.84 -10.60 6.25
C THR A 49 3.70 -10.36 7.24
N GLY A 50 2.45 -10.62 6.81
CA GLY A 50 1.29 -10.32 7.63
C GLY A 50 1.17 -8.82 7.91
N MET A 51 0.12 -8.45 8.61
CA MET A 51 -0.07 -7.08 9.08
C MET A 51 1.10 -6.66 9.95
N MET A 52 1.89 -5.71 9.47
CA MET A 52 2.73 -4.91 10.35
C MET A 52 1.89 -3.71 10.80
N PRO A 53 1.38 -3.69 12.04
CA PRO A 53 0.77 -2.50 12.58
C PRO A 53 1.87 -1.47 12.81
N CYS A 54 2.16 -0.69 11.79
CA CYS A 54 3.12 0.40 11.91
C CYS A 54 2.31 1.68 12.13
N SER A 55 2.02 1.98 13.39
CA SER A 55 1.19 3.09 13.81
C SER A 55 1.69 4.45 13.30
N ASP A 56 2.99 4.61 13.10
CA ASP A 56 3.58 5.92 12.81
C ASP A 56 3.93 6.13 11.34
N THR A 57 4.07 5.08 10.54
CA THR A 57 4.50 5.19 9.13
C THR A 57 3.35 5.15 8.13
N GLY A 58 2.18 4.65 8.50
CA GLY A 58 1.05 4.43 7.60
C GLY A 58 1.17 3.15 6.75
N VAL A 59 2.30 2.46 6.78
CA VAL A 59 2.47 1.16 6.12
C VAL A 59 1.69 0.11 6.91
N VAL A 60 0.81 -0.63 6.24
CA VAL A 60 -0.05 -1.64 6.87
C VAL A 60 0.24 -3.06 6.38
N PHE A 61 0.96 -3.19 5.28
CA PHE A 61 1.38 -4.48 4.73
C PHE A 61 2.64 -4.29 3.88
N VAL A 62 3.54 -5.25 3.99
CA VAL A 62 4.67 -5.44 3.07
C VAL A 62 4.76 -6.91 2.75
N GLY A 63 4.84 -7.24 1.47
CA GLY A 63 5.08 -8.60 1.02
C GLY A 63 6.01 -8.61 -0.19
N ARG A 64 6.66 -9.74 -0.46
CA ARG A 64 7.56 -9.90 -1.59
C ARG A 64 7.31 -11.22 -2.30
N GLN A 65 7.23 -11.16 -3.61
CA GLN A 65 7.15 -12.33 -4.48
C GLN A 65 8.09 -12.17 -5.67
N GLY A 66 9.13 -12.99 -5.74
CA GLY A 66 10.16 -12.86 -6.75
C GLY A 66 10.80 -11.45 -6.76
N ASP A 67 10.74 -10.79 -7.90
CA ASP A 67 11.26 -9.44 -8.12
C ASP A 67 10.30 -8.31 -7.74
N THR A 68 9.14 -8.64 -7.20
CA THR A 68 8.10 -7.68 -6.86
C THR A 68 7.94 -7.59 -5.36
N GLU A 69 7.93 -6.35 -4.86
CA GLU A 69 7.57 -6.03 -3.49
C GLU A 69 6.26 -5.23 -3.51
N ALA A 70 5.27 -5.72 -2.77
CA ALA A 70 3.99 -5.05 -2.59
C ALA A 70 3.98 -4.32 -1.26
N VAL A 71 3.60 -3.04 -1.27
CA VAL A 71 3.47 -2.22 -0.07
C VAL A 71 2.08 -1.64 -0.03
N LEU A 72 1.33 -1.90 1.03
CA LEU A 72 0.08 -1.19 1.29
C LEU A 72 0.31 -0.09 2.32
N TYR A 73 -0.16 1.10 1.98
CA TYR A 73 -0.06 2.29 2.81
C TYR A 73 -1.45 2.86 3.09
N GLN A 74 -1.81 2.96 4.36
CA GLN A 74 -3.07 3.60 4.77
C GLN A 74 -2.85 5.08 5.03
N SER A 75 -3.75 5.91 4.50
CA SER A 75 -3.89 7.32 4.86
C SER A 75 -5.22 7.53 5.56
N GLY A 76 -5.21 8.04 6.77
CA GLY A 76 -6.41 8.40 7.51
C GLY A 76 -7.20 9.53 6.83
N PRO A 77 -8.47 9.73 7.26
CA PRO A 77 -9.30 10.78 6.70
C PRO A 77 -8.69 12.15 7.01
N ARG A 78 -8.76 13.05 6.02
CA ARG A 78 -8.18 14.39 6.16
C ARG A 78 -8.88 15.40 5.25
N LYS A 79 -8.72 16.66 5.55
CA LYS A 79 -9.08 17.75 4.65
C LYS A 79 -7.82 18.32 4.02
N VAL A 80 -7.83 18.48 2.71
CA VAL A 80 -6.67 18.93 1.93
C VAL A 80 -7.09 20.07 1.03
N ASP A 81 -6.24 21.08 0.90
CA ASP A 81 -6.38 22.10 -0.14
C ASP A 81 -5.80 21.52 -1.43
N ILE A 82 -6.62 21.33 -2.45
CA ILE A 82 -6.21 20.76 -3.73
C ILE A 82 -6.10 21.84 -4.82
N ARG A 83 -5.19 21.61 -5.75
CA ARG A 83 -5.17 22.37 -7.01
C ARG A 83 -6.14 21.69 -7.98
N TRP A 84 -7.04 22.47 -8.58
CA TRP A 84 -8.01 21.95 -9.51
C TRP A 84 -7.81 22.52 -10.91
N GLY A 85 -7.95 21.64 -11.89
CA GLY A 85 -7.87 22.00 -13.30
C GLY A 85 -6.50 22.51 -13.76
N TYR A 86 -6.46 22.90 -15.01
CA TYR A 86 -5.25 23.47 -15.62
C TYR A 86 -4.95 24.91 -15.15
N THR A 87 -5.94 25.59 -14.63
CA THR A 87 -5.80 26.95 -14.09
C THR A 87 -5.09 26.97 -12.73
N GLY A 88 -5.04 25.84 -12.06
CA GLY A 88 -4.42 25.70 -10.76
C GLY A 88 -5.22 26.37 -9.63
N GLU A 89 -6.52 26.58 -9.82
CA GLU A 89 -7.42 27.06 -8.77
C GLU A 89 -7.31 26.20 -7.52
N ILE A 90 -7.29 26.84 -6.35
CA ILE A 90 -7.21 26.12 -5.06
C ILE A 90 -8.61 25.97 -4.49
N ILE A 91 -9.06 24.71 -4.43
CA ILE A 91 -10.26 24.34 -3.67
C ILE A 91 -9.82 23.93 -2.27
N LYS A 92 -10.32 24.66 -1.27
CA LYS A 92 -9.91 24.48 0.13
C LYS A 92 -10.71 23.38 0.83
N GLN A 93 -10.07 22.72 1.78
CA GLN A 93 -10.70 21.80 2.73
C GLN A 93 -11.49 20.68 2.09
N VAL A 94 -11.02 20.15 0.95
CA VAL A 94 -11.61 19.00 0.29
C VAL A 94 -11.46 17.77 1.18
N PRO A 95 -12.57 17.08 1.54
CA PRO A 95 -12.53 15.94 2.44
C PRO A 95 -12.10 14.67 1.71
N PHE A 96 -11.02 14.05 2.16
CA PHE A 96 -10.59 12.74 1.74
C PHE A 96 -11.01 11.69 2.78
N PRO A 97 -11.55 10.53 2.36
CA PRO A 97 -11.88 9.42 3.27
C PRO A 97 -10.61 8.71 3.76
N HIS A 98 -10.76 7.62 4.49
CA HIS A 98 -9.66 6.67 4.60
C HIS A 98 -9.27 6.17 3.22
N LEU A 99 -7.98 6.22 2.89
CA LEU A 99 -7.44 5.70 1.63
C LEU A 99 -6.45 4.58 1.90
N ILE A 100 -6.48 3.57 1.04
CA ILE A 100 -5.46 2.53 0.93
C ILE A 100 -4.74 2.69 -0.40
N PHE A 101 -3.43 2.88 -0.34
CA PHE A 101 -2.56 2.90 -1.50
C PHE A 101 -1.87 1.55 -1.60
N ALA A 102 -1.83 0.98 -2.79
CA ALA A 102 -1.04 -0.21 -3.10
C ALA A 102 0.08 0.19 -4.04
N PHE A 103 1.32 -0.07 -3.62
CA PHE A 103 2.51 0.19 -4.42
C PHE A 103 3.13 -1.12 -4.86
N GLN A 104 3.50 -1.18 -6.13
CA GLN A 104 4.35 -2.21 -6.67
C GLN A 104 5.76 -1.65 -6.85
N LEU A 105 6.71 -2.24 -6.14
CA LEU A 105 8.12 -1.91 -6.24
C LEU A 105 8.89 -3.07 -6.89
N GLY A 106 9.90 -2.74 -7.69
CA GLY A 106 10.85 -3.74 -8.16
C GLY A 106 11.77 -4.22 -7.04
N ALA A 107 12.51 -5.31 -7.29
CA ALA A 107 13.48 -5.84 -6.34
C ALA A 107 14.47 -4.76 -5.87
N PRO A 108 14.94 -4.83 -4.62
CA PRO A 108 16.05 -4.03 -4.15
C PRO A 108 17.27 -4.21 -5.06
N LYS A 109 17.88 -3.12 -5.48
CA LYS A 109 19.11 -3.14 -6.28
C LYS A 109 20.21 -2.46 -5.49
N ALA A 110 21.44 -2.91 -5.69
CA ALA A 110 22.59 -2.23 -5.11
C ALA A 110 22.63 -0.74 -5.53
N ALA A 111 23.09 0.12 -4.65
CA ALA A 111 23.28 1.52 -4.98
C ALA A 111 24.23 1.65 -6.19
N GLY A 112 23.85 2.51 -7.12
CA GLY A 112 24.68 2.81 -8.29
C GLY A 112 25.96 3.58 -7.91
N ARG A 113 26.81 3.82 -8.90
CA ARG A 113 27.97 4.70 -8.72
C ARG A 113 27.51 6.05 -8.19
N GLY A 114 28.10 6.52 -7.08
CA GLY A 114 27.70 7.74 -6.38
C GLY A 114 26.67 7.54 -5.26
N GLY A 115 26.35 6.29 -4.86
CA GLY A 115 25.50 5.98 -3.72
C GLY A 115 24.01 6.24 -3.92
N ARG A 116 23.57 6.67 -5.11
CA ARG A 116 22.14 6.90 -5.39
C ARG A 116 21.40 5.58 -5.53
N GLN A 117 20.35 5.40 -4.74
CA GLN A 117 19.45 4.26 -4.87
C GLN A 117 18.63 4.37 -6.16
N PRO A 118 18.52 3.29 -6.94
CA PRO A 118 17.72 3.29 -8.15
C PRO A 118 16.23 3.39 -7.82
N ASN A 119 15.47 4.03 -8.72
CA ASN A 119 14.02 4.04 -8.61
C ASN A 119 13.48 2.60 -8.76
N ARG A 120 12.66 2.17 -7.79
CA ARG A 120 12.02 0.85 -7.75
C ARG A 120 10.53 0.90 -8.06
N TYR A 121 9.95 2.09 -8.11
CA TYR A 121 8.53 2.29 -8.38
C TYR A 121 8.15 1.68 -9.74
N ARG A 122 7.09 0.87 -9.75
CA ARG A 122 6.51 0.27 -10.96
C ARG A 122 5.09 0.73 -11.20
N ASP A 123 4.24 0.64 -10.19
CA ASP A 123 2.82 0.97 -10.28
C ASP A 123 2.25 1.37 -8.91
N SER A 124 1.09 2.05 -8.94
CA SER A 124 0.31 2.34 -7.74
C SER A 124 -1.17 2.40 -8.01
N LYS A 125 -1.94 1.94 -7.04
CA LYS A 125 -3.40 2.04 -7.02
C LYS A 125 -3.85 2.71 -5.72
N VAL A 126 -5.01 3.34 -5.74
CA VAL A 126 -5.65 3.92 -4.55
C VAL A 126 -7.13 3.60 -4.52
N PHE A 127 -7.61 3.22 -3.33
CA PHE A 127 -9.02 2.95 -3.08
C PHE A 127 -9.46 3.63 -1.79
N ALA A 128 -10.75 3.91 -1.67
CA ALA A 128 -11.31 4.40 -0.42
C ALA A 128 -11.73 3.22 0.48
N LEU A 129 -11.71 3.47 1.78
CA LEU A 129 -12.18 2.56 2.82
C LEU A 129 -13.24 3.27 3.67
N GLN A 130 -14.18 2.50 4.21
CA GLN A 130 -15.19 3.04 5.11
C GLN A 130 -14.60 3.47 6.46
N HIS A 131 -13.57 2.77 6.91
CA HIS A 131 -12.84 3.01 8.16
C HIS A 131 -11.36 2.62 7.99
N GLY A 132 -10.57 2.71 9.05
CA GLY A 132 -9.20 2.21 9.04
C GLY A 132 -9.14 0.70 8.74
N VAL A 133 -8.03 0.25 8.17
CA VAL A 133 -7.84 -1.11 7.66
C VAL A 133 -8.21 -2.19 8.68
N LYS A 134 -9.11 -3.11 8.25
CA LYS A 134 -9.46 -4.36 8.92
C LYS A 134 -9.38 -5.49 7.90
N PHE A 135 -8.26 -6.16 7.81
CA PHE A 135 -7.88 -7.03 6.69
C PHE A 135 -8.87 -8.12 6.28
N ASP A 136 -9.64 -8.66 7.22
CA ASP A 136 -10.49 -9.82 6.93
C ASP A 136 -11.88 -9.46 6.36
N THR A 137 -12.30 -8.21 6.50
CA THR A 137 -13.67 -7.79 6.18
C THR A 137 -13.75 -6.55 5.31
N ASP A 138 -12.61 -5.92 5.00
CA ASP A 138 -12.65 -4.63 4.31
C ASP A 138 -12.96 -4.75 2.83
N THR A 139 -14.08 -4.18 2.47
CA THR A 139 -14.44 -3.92 1.09
C THR A 139 -13.77 -2.63 0.62
N LEU A 140 -13.24 -2.68 -0.61
CA LEU A 140 -12.69 -1.52 -1.28
C LEU A 140 -13.80 -0.71 -1.95
N TYR A 141 -13.64 0.61 -1.93
CA TYR A 141 -14.52 1.55 -2.61
C TYR A 141 -13.73 2.30 -3.67
N ASN A 142 -14.38 2.52 -4.80
CA ASN A 142 -13.79 3.27 -5.89
C ASN A 142 -13.55 4.73 -5.47
N PHE A 143 -12.31 5.19 -5.58
CA PHE A 143 -11.94 6.57 -5.28
C PHE A 143 -11.96 7.42 -6.57
N THR A 144 -13.10 7.46 -7.24
CA THR A 144 -13.34 8.32 -8.41
C THR A 144 -14.19 9.52 -8.01
N GLY A 145 -14.13 10.59 -8.80
CA GLY A 145 -14.91 11.81 -8.61
C GLY A 145 -14.07 13.04 -8.26
N TYR A 146 -12.87 12.88 -7.69
CA TYR A 146 -11.90 13.99 -7.59
C TYR A 146 -10.96 14.07 -8.80
N GLY A 147 -11.02 13.10 -9.73
CA GLY A 147 -10.08 12.97 -10.83
C GLY A 147 -8.79 12.26 -10.40
N ASN A 148 -7.84 12.19 -11.33
CA ASN A 148 -6.53 11.54 -11.14
C ASN A 148 -6.56 10.04 -10.77
N THR A 149 -7.73 9.40 -10.82
CA THR A 149 -7.89 7.99 -10.46
C THR A 149 -8.83 7.31 -11.44
N TYR A 150 -8.38 6.23 -12.05
CA TYR A 150 -9.20 5.37 -12.91
C TYR A 150 -10.14 4.49 -12.08
N SER A 151 -11.18 3.94 -12.69
CA SER A 151 -12.15 3.07 -12.03
C SER A 151 -11.51 1.80 -11.43
N GLY A 152 -10.38 1.34 -11.97
CA GLY A 152 -9.58 0.23 -11.41
C GLY A 152 -8.64 0.62 -10.28
N GLY A 153 -8.69 1.87 -9.81
CA GLY A 153 -7.84 2.40 -8.75
C GLY A 153 -6.49 2.91 -9.21
N ALA A 154 -6.05 2.66 -10.45
CA ALA A 154 -4.78 3.16 -10.95
C ALA A 154 -4.72 4.69 -10.86
N ILE A 155 -3.57 5.23 -10.45
CA ILE A 155 -3.37 6.67 -10.29
C ILE A 155 -2.83 7.26 -11.59
N CYS A 156 -3.50 8.30 -12.08
CA CYS A 156 -3.00 9.09 -13.20
C CYS A 156 -2.04 10.17 -12.69
N TRP A 157 -0.76 9.97 -12.87
CA TRP A 157 0.26 10.90 -12.45
C TRP A 157 0.50 12.05 -13.44
N GLY A 158 -0.12 11.99 -14.63
CA GLY A 158 0.12 12.96 -15.71
C GLY A 158 1.60 12.94 -16.13
N SER A 159 2.24 14.11 -16.12
CA SER A 159 3.66 14.28 -16.41
C SER A 159 4.58 14.15 -15.19
N ASN A 160 4.03 13.88 -14.01
CA ASN A 160 4.83 13.77 -12.80
C ASN A 160 5.66 12.47 -12.81
N ARG A 161 6.96 12.61 -12.63
CA ARG A 161 7.84 11.47 -12.44
C ARG A 161 7.77 11.01 -10.99
N ILE A 162 7.30 9.79 -10.79
CA ILE A 162 7.19 9.18 -9.47
C ILE A 162 8.43 8.33 -9.20
N GLU A 163 9.01 8.54 -8.03
CA GLU A 163 10.17 7.80 -7.56
C GLU A 163 9.90 7.22 -6.17
N ALA A 164 10.16 5.92 -6.03
CA ALA A 164 10.24 5.24 -4.75
C ALA A 164 11.45 4.30 -4.79
N THR A 165 12.35 4.46 -3.85
CA THR A 165 13.59 3.68 -3.77
C THR A 165 13.48 2.54 -2.76
N ASP A 166 12.56 2.67 -1.81
CA ASP A 166 12.32 1.74 -0.72
C ASP A 166 10.89 1.90 -0.16
N ILE A 167 10.56 1.13 0.85
CA ILE A 167 9.25 1.16 1.53
C ILE A 167 8.99 2.53 2.17
N ALA A 168 9.99 3.11 2.80
CA ALA A 168 9.84 4.39 3.51
C ALA A 168 9.51 5.54 2.54
N SER A 169 10.05 5.50 1.33
CA SER A 169 9.81 6.49 0.27
C SER A 169 8.39 6.46 -0.30
N CYS A 170 7.62 5.37 -0.09
CA CYS A 170 6.20 5.31 -0.47
C CYS A 170 5.38 6.42 0.18
N ARG A 171 5.75 6.88 1.39
CA ARG A 171 5.15 8.05 2.03
C ARG A 171 5.28 9.32 1.17
N GLY A 172 6.43 9.49 0.52
CA GLY A 172 6.64 10.59 -0.42
C GLY A 172 5.70 10.54 -1.61
N VAL A 173 5.42 9.33 -2.13
CA VAL A 173 4.48 9.12 -3.23
C VAL A 173 3.04 9.46 -2.79
N VAL A 174 2.64 9.06 -1.57
CA VAL A 174 1.33 9.45 -1.01
C VAL A 174 1.21 10.98 -0.88
N ASN A 175 2.25 11.65 -0.41
CA ASN A 175 2.26 13.11 -0.31
C ASN A 175 2.20 13.77 -1.70
N ALA A 176 2.90 13.20 -2.69
CA ALA A 176 2.82 13.65 -4.08
C ALA A 176 1.39 13.54 -4.63
N PHE A 177 0.66 12.46 -4.30
CA PHE A 177 -0.74 12.31 -4.71
C PHE A 177 -1.60 13.48 -4.23
N TYR A 178 -1.49 13.89 -2.97
CA TYR A 178 -2.28 15.00 -2.44
C TYR A 178 -1.86 16.37 -2.98
N SER A 179 -0.61 16.51 -3.42
CA SER A 179 -0.07 17.78 -3.95
C SER A 179 -0.16 17.89 -5.47
N THR A 180 -0.42 16.80 -6.17
CA THR A 180 -0.63 16.80 -7.63
C THR A 180 -1.94 17.53 -7.98
N PRO A 181 -1.96 18.36 -9.03
CA PRO A 181 -3.19 18.97 -9.48
C PRO A 181 -4.25 17.92 -9.86
N PHE A 182 -5.45 18.07 -9.33
CA PHE A 182 -6.59 17.26 -9.69
C PHE A 182 -7.35 17.89 -10.87
N ASN A 183 -7.93 17.07 -11.73
CA ASN A 183 -8.65 17.57 -12.88
C ASN A 183 -9.81 16.66 -13.30
N GLY A 184 -10.71 17.17 -14.13
CA GLY A 184 -11.89 16.45 -14.60
C GLY A 184 -11.63 15.36 -15.65
N HIS A 185 -10.37 15.12 -16.04
CA HIS A 185 -10.01 14.20 -17.13
C HIS A 185 -10.54 12.76 -16.88
N LEU A 186 -10.55 12.31 -15.63
CA LEU A 186 -11.01 10.98 -15.22
C LEU A 186 -12.35 11.02 -14.47
N GLY A 187 -13.26 11.93 -14.86
CA GLY A 187 -14.61 11.98 -14.30
C GLY A 187 -14.78 12.82 -13.03
N GLY A 188 -13.75 13.53 -12.59
CA GLY A 188 -13.89 14.54 -11.54
C GLY A 188 -14.69 15.76 -12.06
N THR A 189 -15.54 16.32 -11.21
CA THR A 189 -16.28 17.54 -11.53
C THR A 189 -16.27 18.54 -10.37
N ASP A 190 -16.26 19.83 -10.69
CA ASP A 190 -16.35 20.91 -9.70
C ASP A 190 -17.59 20.77 -8.82
N GLY A 191 -18.71 20.36 -9.40
CA GLY A 191 -19.97 20.14 -8.68
C GLY A 191 -19.88 19.02 -7.66
N PHE A 192 -19.21 17.93 -8.01
CA PHE A 192 -18.98 16.82 -7.08
C PHE A 192 -18.07 17.25 -5.92
N ILE A 193 -16.95 17.90 -6.21
CA ILE A 193 -16.01 18.37 -5.19
C ILE A 193 -16.67 19.39 -4.26
N SER A 194 -17.39 20.37 -4.84
CA SER A 194 -18.12 21.39 -4.07
C SER A 194 -19.18 20.78 -3.16
N THR A 195 -19.83 19.71 -3.61
CA THR A 195 -20.77 18.94 -2.78
C THR A 195 -20.08 18.22 -1.65
N CYS A 196 -18.93 17.59 -1.89
CA CYS A 196 -18.12 16.95 -0.85
C CYS A 196 -17.63 17.97 0.21
N VAL A 197 -17.17 19.14 -0.23
CA VAL A 197 -16.73 20.22 0.68
C VAL A 197 -17.90 20.70 1.55
N ARG A 198 -19.05 20.96 0.94
CA ARG A 198 -20.27 21.41 1.66
C ARG A 198 -20.74 20.37 2.67
N ASN A 199 -20.70 19.08 2.33
CA ASN A 199 -21.12 17.99 3.20
C ASN A 199 -20.05 17.57 4.20
N GLY A 200 -18.81 18.03 4.03
CA GLY A 200 -17.68 17.68 4.88
C GLY A 200 -17.19 16.24 4.73
N THR A 201 -17.66 15.50 3.72
CA THR A 201 -17.35 14.08 3.54
C THR A 201 -17.32 13.68 2.07
N PHE A 202 -16.54 12.61 1.78
CA PHE A 202 -16.56 11.92 0.48
C PHE A 202 -17.63 10.83 0.52
N PRO A 203 -18.57 10.78 -0.42
CA PRO A 203 -19.62 9.77 -0.45
C PRO A 203 -19.06 8.41 -0.91
N LEU A 204 -19.26 7.38 -0.11
CA LEU A 204 -18.90 5.99 -0.45
C LEU A 204 -20.06 5.21 -1.06
N GLU A 205 -21.29 5.71 -0.90
CA GLU A 205 -22.49 5.07 -1.41
C GLU A 205 -22.42 4.88 -2.94
N GLY A 206 -22.78 3.69 -3.40
CA GLY A 206 -22.70 3.32 -4.82
C GLY A 206 -21.29 3.16 -5.39
N LYS A 207 -20.24 3.27 -4.57
CA LYS A 207 -18.83 3.12 -5.00
C LYS A 207 -18.19 1.83 -4.55
N GLN A 208 -18.93 0.95 -3.87
CA GLN A 208 -18.44 -0.33 -3.40
C GLN A 208 -17.97 -1.21 -4.57
N LEU A 209 -16.82 -1.82 -4.39
CA LEU A 209 -16.26 -2.79 -5.32
C LEU A 209 -16.45 -4.21 -4.77
N ASN A 210 -16.58 -5.18 -5.67
CA ASN A 210 -16.55 -6.60 -5.28
C ASN A 210 -15.09 -7.06 -5.10
N LYS A 211 -14.33 -6.34 -4.27
CA LYS A 211 -12.92 -6.55 -3.98
C LYS A 211 -12.62 -6.27 -2.53
N THR A 212 -11.70 -7.06 -1.99
CA THR A 212 -11.16 -6.93 -0.64
C THR A 212 -9.70 -6.47 -0.67
N ILE A 213 -9.15 -6.15 0.51
CA ILE A 213 -7.71 -5.87 0.64
C ILE A 213 -6.88 -7.10 0.24
N LYS A 214 -7.34 -8.32 0.54
CA LYS A 214 -6.64 -9.55 0.10
C LYS A 214 -6.55 -9.65 -1.43
N ASP A 215 -7.61 -9.26 -2.12
CA ASP A 215 -7.59 -9.24 -3.60
C ASP A 215 -6.64 -8.17 -4.12
N LEU A 216 -6.60 -6.99 -3.47
CA LEU A 216 -5.65 -5.93 -3.81
C LEU A 216 -4.19 -6.38 -3.65
N ILE A 217 -3.88 -7.10 -2.57
CA ILE A 217 -2.55 -7.67 -2.35
C ILE A 217 -2.18 -8.61 -3.50
N ARG A 218 -3.05 -9.56 -3.85
CA ARG A 218 -2.82 -10.52 -4.95
C ARG A 218 -2.60 -9.81 -6.28
N GLU A 219 -3.44 -8.81 -6.60
CA GLU A 219 -3.30 -8.03 -7.83
C GLU A 219 -1.98 -7.25 -7.87
N THR A 220 -1.55 -6.71 -6.73
CA THR A 220 -0.30 -5.95 -6.66
C THR A 220 0.91 -6.84 -6.97
N PHE A 221 0.88 -8.11 -6.57
CA PHE A 221 1.94 -9.07 -6.92
C PHE A 221 1.87 -9.51 -8.38
N SER A 222 0.67 -9.75 -8.90
CA SER A 222 0.51 -10.30 -10.26
C SER A 222 0.87 -9.31 -11.37
N GLY A 223 0.97 -8.02 -11.05
CA GLY A 223 1.24 -6.98 -12.04
C GLY A 223 0.13 -6.85 -13.09
N GLN A 224 -1.06 -7.38 -12.84
CA GLN A 224 -2.19 -7.23 -13.75
C GLN A 224 -2.67 -5.77 -13.73
N THR A 225 -2.20 -5.02 -14.70
CA THR A 225 -2.81 -3.76 -15.14
C THR A 225 -4.01 -4.10 -16.01
N TYR A 226 -5.20 -3.70 -15.59
CA TYR A 226 -6.41 -3.72 -16.43
C TYR A 226 -6.47 -2.48 -17.31
#